data_4f7f8b98398e4ccfda729b6035fdaa71
#
_entry.id   4f7f8b98398e4ccfda729b6035fdaa71
#
_cell.length_a   1.000
_cell.length_b   1.000
_cell.length_c   1.000
_cell.angle_alpha   90.00
_cell.angle_beta   90.00
_cell.angle_gamma   90.00
#
_symmetry.space_group_name_H-M   'P 1'
#
loop_
_entity.id
_entity.type
_entity.pdbx_description
1 polymer ?
#
loop_
_entity_poly.entity_id
_entity_poly.type
_entity_poly.pdbx_seq_one_letter_code
_entity_poly.pdbx_strand_id
1 'polypeptide(L)'
;MMAPEDVTIRPATTTDAEAIARVDIASWRGAYSEILPDSYLSSLDVHERAGLWRNAVTARATTVLVAEDEVGPVGFTSVGPARDEDAEPGDREIYAIYLHPRAWGTGVARDLMRTVLDGLTPGTVVSLWILEGNERAQHFYRRHGFQHDGTERIDEIGGRPLKQLRFRKR
;
A
#
# COMPACT_ATOMS: atom_id res chain seq x y z
N MET A 1 -13.67 -9.71 16.43
CA MET A 1 -13.03 -8.47 15.95
C MET A 1 -11.65 -8.36 16.58
N MET A 2 -10.67 -8.05 15.77
CA MET A 2 -9.29 -7.92 16.23
C MET A 2 -9.08 -6.56 16.90
N ALA A 3 -8.46 -6.53 18.08
CA ALA A 3 -8.09 -5.27 18.72
C ALA A 3 -6.73 -4.80 18.17
N PRO A 4 -6.49 -3.47 18.05
CA PRO A 4 -5.22 -2.96 17.55
C PRO A 4 -4.00 -3.44 18.35
N GLU A 5 -4.15 -3.63 19.65
CA GLU A 5 -3.08 -4.13 20.51
C GLU A 5 -2.69 -5.58 20.23
N ASP A 6 -3.53 -6.33 19.52
CA ASP A 6 -3.26 -7.71 19.15
C ASP A 6 -2.42 -7.81 17.88
N VAL A 7 -2.06 -6.67 17.27
CA VAL A 7 -1.32 -6.62 16.02
C VAL A 7 0.09 -6.10 16.27
N THR A 8 1.08 -6.81 15.73
CA THR A 8 2.48 -6.43 15.76
C THR A 8 2.93 -5.97 14.38
N ILE A 9 3.69 -4.87 14.32
CA ILE A 9 4.30 -4.37 13.08
C ILE A 9 5.79 -4.67 13.13
N ARG A 10 6.30 -5.29 12.08
CA ARG A 10 7.71 -5.67 11.96
C ARG A 10 8.19 -5.61 10.51
N PRO A 11 9.52 -5.54 10.28
CA PRO A 11 10.04 -5.69 8.93
C PRO A 11 9.68 -7.06 8.34
N ALA A 12 9.36 -7.05 7.04
CA ALA A 12 9.08 -8.28 6.32
C ALA A 12 10.36 -9.06 6.03
N THR A 13 10.24 -10.37 5.96
CA THR A 13 11.30 -11.25 5.47
C THR A 13 10.82 -11.97 4.21
N THR A 14 11.72 -12.65 3.51
CA THR A 14 11.36 -13.36 2.27
C THR A 14 10.30 -14.44 2.51
N THR A 15 10.23 -14.98 3.71
CA THR A 15 9.21 -15.98 4.07
C THR A 15 7.81 -15.38 4.15
N ASP A 16 7.68 -14.06 4.24
CA ASP A 16 6.39 -13.36 4.27
C ASP A 16 5.81 -13.12 2.86
N ALA A 17 6.57 -13.34 1.80
CA ALA A 17 6.20 -12.91 0.45
C ALA A 17 4.86 -13.49 -0.01
N GLU A 18 4.60 -14.76 0.26
CA GLU A 18 3.32 -15.38 -0.12
C GLU A 18 2.15 -14.81 0.68
N ALA A 19 2.33 -14.63 1.98
CA ALA A 19 1.28 -14.02 2.83
C ALA A 19 1.01 -12.58 2.43
N ILE A 20 2.04 -11.80 2.10
CA ILE A 20 1.90 -10.44 1.58
C ILE A 20 1.11 -10.46 0.28
N ALA A 21 1.43 -11.38 -0.64
CA ALA A 21 0.71 -11.51 -1.91
C ALA A 21 -0.78 -11.81 -1.69
N ARG A 22 -1.11 -12.67 -0.73
CA ARG A 22 -2.51 -12.96 -0.40
C ARG A 22 -3.25 -11.74 0.12
N VAL A 23 -2.62 -10.95 0.99
CA VAL A 23 -3.19 -9.69 1.50
C VAL A 23 -3.38 -8.70 0.37
N ASP A 24 -2.38 -8.54 -0.49
CA ASP A 24 -2.42 -7.66 -1.65
C ASP A 24 -3.63 -7.99 -2.55
N ILE A 25 -3.75 -9.23 -2.95
CA ILE A 25 -4.84 -9.69 -3.83
C ILE A 25 -6.20 -9.52 -3.15
N ALA A 26 -6.32 -9.91 -1.88
CA ALA A 26 -7.57 -9.76 -1.14
C ALA A 26 -7.98 -8.28 -1.01
N SER A 27 -7.00 -7.40 -0.78
CA SER A 27 -7.22 -5.97 -0.72
C SER A 27 -7.76 -5.43 -2.05
N TRP A 28 -7.15 -5.82 -3.18
CA TRP A 28 -7.60 -5.41 -4.51
C TRP A 28 -9.01 -5.89 -4.80
N ARG A 29 -9.31 -7.15 -4.52
CA ARG A 29 -10.65 -7.71 -4.73
C ARG A 29 -11.71 -6.99 -3.88
N GLY A 30 -11.36 -6.64 -2.65
CA GLY A 30 -12.27 -5.91 -1.77
C GLY A 30 -12.48 -4.45 -2.16
N ALA A 31 -11.40 -3.76 -2.56
CA ALA A 31 -11.46 -2.33 -2.84
C ALA A 31 -11.97 -2.00 -4.24
N TYR A 32 -11.72 -2.86 -5.23
CA TYR A 32 -11.92 -2.53 -6.64
C TYR A 32 -12.94 -3.40 -7.36
N SER A 33 -13.76 -4.14 -6.63
CA SER A 33 -14.78 -5.03 -7.23
C SER A 33 -15.76 -4.29 -8.13
N GLU A 34 -16.04 -3.02 -7.87
CA GLU A 34 -16.94 -2.19 -8.68
C GLU A 34 -16.24 -1.39 -9.78
N ILE A 35 -14.91 -1.31 -9.71
CA ILE A 35 -14.10 -0.49 -10.63
C ILE A 35 -13.43 -1.34 -11.69
N LEU A 36 -12.96 -2.54 -11.32
CA LEU A 36 -12.23 -3.43 -12.20
C LEU A 36 -13.08 -4.63 -12.61
N PRO A 37 -12.84 -5.17 -13.84
CA PRO A 37 -13.57 -6.38 -14.26
C PRO A 37 -13.31 -7.56 -13.34
N ASP A 38 -14.35 -8.38 -13.09
CA ASP A 38 -14.22 -9.59 -12.29
C ASP A 38 -13.18 -10.56 -12.86
N SER A 39 -13.11 -10.65 -14.20
CA SER A 39 -12.12 -11.49 -14.86
C SER A 39 -10.69 -11.10 -14.55
N TYR A 40 -10.42 -9.80 -14.43
CA TYR A 40 -9.10 -9.30 -14.05
C TYR A 40 -8.80 -9.66 -12.60
N LEU A 41 -9.73 -9.36 -11.69
CA LEU A 41 -9.54 -9.62 -10.25
C LEU A 41 -9.37 -11.11 -9.97
N SER A 42 -10.08 -11.97 -10.72
CA SER A 42 -9.95 -13.43 -10.61
C SER A 42 -8.65 -13.95 -11.17
N SER A 43 -8.02 -13.22 -12.10
CA SER A 43 -6.74 -13.62 -12.71
C SER A 43 -5.53 -13.33 -11.86
N LEU A 44 -5.69 -12.57 -10.75
CA LEU A 44 -4.58 -12.25 -9.87
C LEU A 44 -4.03 -13.51 -9.22
N ASP A 45 -2.74 -13.75 -9.39
CA ASP A 45 -2.08 -15.00 -9.01
C ASP A 45 -1.15 -14.76 -7.81
N VAL A 46 -1.36 -15.52 -6.74
CA VAL A 46 -0.56 -15.44 -5.52
C VAL A 46 0.91 -15.72 -5.79
N HIS A 47 1.22 -16.76 -6.58
CA HIS A 47 2.62 -17.13 -6.84
C HIS A 47 3.38 -16.07 -7.62
N GLU A 48 2.74 -15.50 -8.62
CA GLU A 48 3.32 -14.40 -9.40
C GLU A 48 3.57 -13.17 -8.51
N ARG A 49 2.57 -12.78 -7.72
CA ARG A 49 2.68 -11.66 -6.80
C ARG A 49 3.71 -11.90 -5.71
N ALA A 50 3.79 -13.12 -5.19
CA ALA A 50 4.80 -13.48 -4.19
C ALA A 50 6.22 -13.30 -4.72
N GLY A 51 6.46 -13.60 -5.99
CA GLY A 51 7.75 -13.34 -6.62
C GLY A 51 8.13 -11.86 -6.63
N LEU A 52 7.17 -11.00 -6.96
CA LEU A 52 7.37 -9.55 -6.93
C LEU A 52 7.66 -9.05 -5.51
N TRP A 53 6.92 -9.52 -4.52
CA TRP A 53 7.11 -9.10 -3.13
C TRP A 53 8.40 -9.64 -2.54
N ARG A 54 8.83 -10.84 -2.93
CA ARG A 54 10.13 -11.38 -2.51
C ARG A 54 11.26 -10.47 -2.99
N ASN A 55 11.18 -9.98 -4.22
CA ASN A 55 12.15 -9.04 -4.74
C ASN A 55 12.12 -7.69 -4.01
N ALA A 56 10.92 -7.19 -3.70
CA ALA A 56 10.77 -5.94 -2.97
C ALA A 56 11.37 -6.02 -1.56
N VAL A 57 11.16 -7.12 -0.86
CA VAL A 57 11.68 -7.34 0.50
C VAL A 57 13.21 -7.34 0.52
N THR A 58 13.85 -7.83 -0.54
CA THR A 58 15.31 -7.90 -0.63
C THR A 58 15.94 -6.66 -1.23
N ALA A 59 15.16 -5.73 -1.80
CA ALA A 59 15.68 -4.50 -2.39
C ALA A 59 16.16 -3.54 -1.30
N ARG A 60 17.42 -3.08 -1.40
CA ARG A 60 18.05 -2.25 -0.37
C ARG A 60 17.33 -0.94 -0.09
N ALA A 61 16.83 -0.29 -1.14
CA ALA A 61 16.21 1.03 -1.01
C ALA A 61 14.74 0.96 -0.57
N THR A 62 14.16 -0.24 -0.54
CA THR A 62 12.75 -0.44 -0.23
C THR A 62 12.59 -1.02 1.17
N THR A 63 11.68 -0.42 1.95
CA THR A 63 11.29 -0.92 3.26
C THR A 63 9.91 -1.55 3.13
N VAL A 64 9.78 -2.81 3.55
CA VAL A 64 8.49 -3.50 3.60
C VAL A 64 8.22 -3.88 5.04
N LEU A 65 7.08 -3.43 5.57
CA LEU A 65 6.63 -3.75 6.92
C LEU A 65 5.36 -4.58 6.84
N VAL A 66 5.24 -5.57 7.69
CA VAL A 66 4.00 -6.35 7.84
C VAL A 66 3.37 -6.08 9.20
N ALA A 67 2.05 -6.04 9.19
CA ALA A 67 1.24 -6.05 10.40
C ALA A 67 0.67 -7.45 10.52
N GLU A 68 0.91 -8.11 11.66
CA GLU A 68 0.45 -9.47 11.87
C GLU A 68 -0.28 -9.64 13.18
N ASP A 69 -1.29 -10.50 13.17
CA ASP A 69 -1.95 -10.98 14.36
C ASP A 69 -1.50 -12.42 14.67
N GLU A 70 -2.22 -13.13 15.54
CA GLU A 70 -1.89 -14.50 15.91
C GLU A 70 -1.94 -15.49 14.74
N VAL A 71 -2.73 -15.18 13.71
CA VAL A 71 -2.89 -16.05 12.55
C VAL A 71 -1.81 -15.79 11.50
N GLY A 72 -1.34 -14.55 11.39
CA GLY A 72 -0.33 -14.15 10.40
C GLY A 72 -0.55 -12.74 9.88
N PRO A 73 0.12 -12.36 8.78
CA PRO A 73 0.00 -11.02 8.20
C PRO A 73 -1.44 -10.68 7.81
N VAL A 74 -1.88 -9.49 8.21
CA VAL A 74 -3.20 -8.94 7.89
C VAL A 74 -3.08 -7.64 7.09
N GLY A 75 -1.89 -7.08 7.01
CA GLY A 75 -1.62 -5.86 6.27
C GLY A 75 -0.13 -5.68 6.04
N PHE A 76 0.21 -4.77 5.15
CA PHE A 76 1.60 -4.45 4.87
C PHE A 76 1.72 -3.07 4.23
N THR A 77 2.93 -2.53 4.25
CA THR A 77 3.27 -1.32 3.51
C THR A 77 4.64 -1.48 2.86
N SER A 78 4.83 -0.83 1.73
CA SER A 78 6.08 -0.79 0.99
C SER A 78 6.43 0.66 0.68
N VAL A 79 7.64 1.07 1.03
CA VAL A 79 8.11 2.46 0.93
C VAL A 79 9.51 2.48 0.35
N GLY A 80 9.77 3.40 -0.54
CA GLY A 80 11.09 3.56 -1.13
C GLY A 80 11.29 4.94 -1.73
N PRO A 81 12.35 5.12 -2.54
CA PRO A 81 12.56 6.38 -3.23
C PRO A 81 11.40 6.72 -4.15
N ALA A 82 11.04 8.00 -4.23
CA ALA A 82 10.01 8.45 -5.15
C ALA A 82 10.47 8.22 -6.60
N ARG A 83 9.57 7.71 -7.43
CA ARG A 83 9.87 7.27 -8.81
C ARG A 83 9.37 8.24 -9.86
N ASP A 84 8.66 9.30 -9.48
CA ASP A 84 8.11 10.27 -10.42
C ASP A 84 9.22 11.14 -11.02
N GLU A 85 8.97 11.65 -12.23
CA GLU A 85 9.96 12.47 -12.95
C GLU A 85 10.35 13.73 -12.20
N ASP A 86 9.44 14.29 -11.41
CA ASP A 86 9.68 15.50 -10.62
C ASP A 86 10.20 15.23 -9.20
N ALA A 87 10.57 13.98 -8.90
CA ALA A 87 11.10 13.63 -7.59
C ALA A 87 12.48 14.22 -7.38
N GLU A 88 12.69 14.78 -6.19
CA GLU A 88 13.98 15.27 -5.75
C GLU A 88 14.72 14.19 -4.94
N PRO A 89 16.06 14.24 -4.85
CA PRO A 89 16.79 13.32 -3.98
C PRO A 89 16.27 13.39 -2.54
N GLY A 90 16.01 12.23 -1.96
CA GLY A 90 15.45 12.14 -0.61
C GLY A 90 13.95 12.08 -0.53
N ASP A 91 13.23 12.38 -1.61
CA ASP A 91 11.78 12.20 -1.66
C ASP A 91 11.44 10.72 -1.56
N ARG A 92 10.39 10.40 -0.81
CA ARG A 92 9.95 9.03 -0.58
C ARG A 92 8.56 8.81 -1.20
N GLU A 93 8.29 7.56 -1.53
CA GLU A 93 6.99 7.17 -2.05
C GLU A 93 6.50 5.95 -1.28
N ILE A 94 5.22 5.99 -0.88
CA ILE A 94 4.54 4.81 -0.38
C ILE A 94 4.01 4.08 -1.61
N TYR A 95 4.63 2.94 -1.94
CA TYR A 95 4.24 2.16 -3.11
C TYR A 95 2.94 1.40 -2.88
N ALA A 96 2.72 0.98 -1.64
CA ALA A 96 1.53 0.23 -1.26
C ALA A 96 1.30 0.36 0.25
N ILE A 97 0.05 0.41 0.63
CA ILE A 97 -0.41 0.17 2.01
C ILE A 97 -1.76 -0.54 1.88
N TYR A 98 -1.76 -1.83 2.14
CA TYR A 98 -2.92 -2.68 1.91
C TYR A 98 -3.20 -3.55 3.12
N LEU A 99 -4.49 -3.74 3.38
CA LEU A 99 -4.98 -4.61 4.44
C LEU A 99 -5.92 -5.64 3.85
N HIS A 100 -5.88 -6.85 4.38
CA HIS A 100 -6.95 -7.80 4.16
C HIS A 100 -8.27 -7.14 4.59
N PRO A 101 -9.38 -7.29 3.84
CA PRO A 101 -10.65 -6.66 4.21
C PRO A 101 -11.11 -6.91 5.65
N ARG A 102 -10.76 -8.07 6.22
CA ARG A 102 -11.11 -8.39 7.62
C ARG A 102 -10.46 -7.46 8.65
N ALA A 103 -9.39 -6.76 8.25
CA ALA A 103 -8.70 -5.81 9.13
C ALA A 103 -9.11 -4.36 8.89
N TRP A 104 -10.01 -4.10 7.95
CA TRP A 104 -10.49 -2.75 7.69
C TRP A 104 -11.24 -2.19 8.92
N GLY A 105 -11.00 -0.93 9.22
CA GLY A 105 -11.67 -0.26 10.35
C GLY A 105 -11.14 -0.65 11.73
N THR A 106 -10.00 -1.36 11.79
CA THR A 106 -9.43 -1.83 13.06
C THR A 106 -8.29 -0.94 13.58
N GLY A 107 -7.84 0.06 12.81
CA GLY A 107 -6.72 0.91 13.16
C GLY A 107 -5.35 0.40 12.69
N VAL A 108 -5.29 -0.75 12.01
CA VAL A 108 -4.03 -1.32 11.52
C VAL A 108 -3.39 -0.43 10.46
N ALA A 109 -4.18 0.11 9.53
CA ALA A 109 -3.65 1.01 8.50
C ALA A 109 -3.03 2.26 9.13
N ARG A 110 -3.70 2.82 10.15
CA ARG A 110 -3.18 3.96 10.89
C ARG A 110 -1.85 3.63 11.55
N ASP A 111 -1.73 2.48 12.15
CA ASP A 111 -0.51 2.07 12.84
C ASP A 111 0.64 1.83 11.86
N LEU A 112 0.36 1.23 10.70
CA LEU A 112 1.34 1.11 9.62
C LEU A 112 1.80 2.48 9.14
N MET A 113 0.86 3.40 8.88
CA MET A 113 1.18 4.76 8.43
C MET A 113 2.04 5.49 9.45
N ARG A 114 1.69 5.44 10.73
CA ARG A 114 2.46 6.08 11.79
C ARG A 114 3.87 5.51 11.87
N THR A 115 4.01 4.21 11.76
CA THR A 115 5.33 3.56 11.78
C THR A 115 6.19 4.05 10.62
N VAL A 116 5.62 4.17 9.42
CA VAL A 116 6.33 4.71 8.25
C VAL A 116 6.77 6.14 8.49
N LEU A 117 5.84 7.02 8.87
CA LEU A 117 6.12 8.45 9.01
C LEU A 117 7.11 8.72 10.14
N ASP A 118 7.00 8.01 11.26
CA ASP A 118 7.92 8.16 12.40
C ASP A 118 9.34 7.74 12.05
N GLY A 119 9.51 6.85 11.07
CA GLY A 119 10.82 6.40 10.63
C GLY A 119 11.50 7.34 9.63
N LEU A 120 10.82 8.37 9.15
CA LEU A 120 11.37 9.30 8.16
C LEU A 120 11.95 10.54 8.82
N THR A 121 12.98 11.10 8.17
CA THR A 121 13.55 12.39 8.60
C THR A 121 12.48 13.47 8.54
N PRO A 122 12.37 14.34 9.56
CA PRO A 122 11.43 15.47 9.53
C PRO A 122 11.61 16.32 8.26
N GLY A 123 10.50 16.71 7.64
CA GLY A 123 10.52 17.49 6.40
C GLY A 123 10.64 16.65 5.13
N THR A 124 10.75 15.33 5.24
CA THR A 124 10.76 14.45 4.06
C THR A 124 9.45 14.58 3.29
N VAL A 125 9.55 14.78 1.98
CA VAL A 125 8.38 14.75 1.10
C VAL A 125 8.00 13.31 0.83
N VAL A 126 6.74 12.97 1.05
CA VAL A 126 6.19 11.64 0.82
C VAL A 126 5.05 11.74 -0.18
N SER A 127 5.07 10.90 -1.20
CA SER A 127 4.01 10.85 -2.21
C SER A 127 3.44 9.44 -2.33
N LEU A 128 2.26 9.36 -2.92
CA LEU A 128 1.62 8.11 -3.28
C LEU A 128 0.59 8.33 -4.37
N TRP A 129 0.20 7.24 -5.04
CA TRP A 129 -0.79 7.27 -6.11
C TRP A 129 -2.02 6.48 -5.69
N ILE A 130 -3.19 7.04 -5.96
CA ILE A 130 -4.49 6.46 -5.58
C ILE A 130 -5.40 6.45 -6.80
N LEU A 131 -6.11 5.36 -7.04
CA LEU A 131 -7.17 5.33 -8.04
C LEU A 131 -8.25 6.35 -7.68
N GLU A 132 -8.68 7.14 -8.65
CA GLU A 132 -9.65 8.22 -8.44
C GLU A 132 -10.93 7.75 -7.75
N GLY A 133 -11.40 6.56 -8.10
CA GLY A 133 -12.62 5.99 -7.51
C GLY A 133 -12.45 5.44 -6.09
N ASN A 134 -11.24 5.39 -5.55
CA ASN A 134 -11.01 4.86 -4.21
C ASN A 134 -11.13 5.95 -3.16
N GLU A 135 -12.35 6.38 -2.88
CA GLU A 135 -12.62 7.45 -1.92
C GLU A 135 -12.19 7.12 -0.50
N ARG A 136 -12.31 5.87 -0.12
CA ARG A 136 -11.91 5.41 1.21
C ARG A 136 -10.43 5.66 1.46
N ALA A 137 -9.57 5.30 0.50
CA ALA A 137 -8.14 5.55 0.58
C ALA A 137 -7.85 7.06 0.62
N GLN A 138 -8.53 7.85 -0.21
CA GLN A 138 -8.36 9.29 -0.23
C GLN A 138 -8.67 9.92 1.13
N HIS A 139 -9.76 9.53 1.77
CA HIS A 139 -10.09 10.00 3.12
C HIS A 139 -9.04 9.61 4.14
N PHE A 140 -8.56 8.38 4.08
CA PHE A 140 -7.53 7.88 4.97
C PHE A 140 -6.25 8.71 4.86
N TYR A 141 -5.79 8.96 3.64
CA TYR A 141 -4.55 9.72 3.43
C TYR A 141 -4.70 11.19 3.81
N ARG A 142 -5.86 11.79 3.55
CA ARG A 142 -6.12 13.17 4.01
C ARG A 142 -6.03 13.30 5.53
N ARG A 143 -6.53 12.32 6.26
CA ARG A 143 -6.44 12.33 7.73
C ARG A 143 -5.00 12.24 8.23
N HIS A 144 -4.09 11.74 7.41
CA HIS A 144 -2.66 11.67 7.74
C HIS A 144 -1.85 12.82 7.14
N GLY A 145 -2.51 13.87 6.66
CA GLY A 145 -1.84 15.09 6.20
C GLY A 145 -1.46 15.08 4.72
N PHE A 146 -1.86 14.06 3.96
CA PHE A 146 -1.66 14.02 2.52
C PHE A 146 -2.76 14.81 1.81
N GLN A 147 -2.40 15.45 0.70
CA GLN A 147 -3.35 16.18 -0.14
C GLN A 147 -3.07 15.89 -1.60
N HIS A 148 -4.13 15.87 -2.42
CA HIS A 148 -3.99 15.82 -3.86
C HIS A 148 -3.20 17.04 -4.32
N ASP A 149 -2.12 16.83 -5.06
CA ASP A 149 -1.24 17.93 -5.48
C ASP A 149 -1.52 18.44 -6.91
N GLY A 150 -2.61 17.97 -7.51
CA GLY A 150 -3.01 18.33 -8.86
C GLY A 150 -2.41 17.46 -9.96
N THR A 151 -1.50 16.54 -9.62
CA THR A 151 -0.89 15.65 -10.59
C THR A 151 -1.74 14.40 -10.78
N GLU A 152 -1.98 14.04 -12.03
CA GLU A 152 -2.77 12.89 -12.41
C GLU A 152 -2.03 12.08 -13.46
N ARG A 153 -2.33 10.79 -13.53
CA ARG A 153 -1.87 9.93 -14.62
C ARG A 153 -2.97 8.93 -14.97
N ILE A 154 -2.90 8.39 -16.17
CA ILE A 154 -3.82 7.33 -16.60
C ILE A 154 -2.99 6.08 -16.84
N ASP A 155 -3.33 5.01 -16.12
CA ASP A 155 -2.72 3.69 -16.28
C ASP A 155 -3.76 2.71 -16.77
N GLU A 156 -3.36 1.81 -17.65
CA GLU A 156 -4.22 0.72 -18.07
C GLU A 156 -4.13 -0.42 -17.05
N ILE A 157 -5.24 -0.74 -16.41
CA ILE A 157 -5.35 -1.82 -15.43
C ILE A 157 -6.54 -2.69 -15.82
N GLY A 158 -6.29 -3.99 -16.02
CA GLY A 158 -7.34 -4.92 -16.41
C GLY A 158 -7.98 -4.59 -17.74
N GLY A 159 -7.24 -3.97 -18.66
CA GLY A 159 -7.73 -3.55 -19.98
C GLY A 159 -8.53 -2.24 -19.96
N ARG A 160 -8.57 -1.54 -18.83
CA ARG A 160 -9.27 -0.26 -18.70
C ARG A 160 -8.30 0.88 -18.39
N PRO A 161 -8.45 2.05 -19.06
CA PRO A 161 -7.71 3.24 -18.66
C PRO A 161 -8.31 3.78 -17.35
N LEU A 162 -7.50 3.86 -16.31
CA LEU A 162 -7.93 4.34 -15.00
C LEU A 162 -7.09 5.54 -14.59
N LYS A 163 -7.77 6.58 -14.12
CA LYS A 163 -7.11 7.77 -13.61
C LYS A 163 -6.59 7.52 -12.20
N GLN A 164 -5.33 7.90 -11.96
CA GLN A 164 -4.73 7.92 -10.64
C GLN A 164 -4.40 9.34 -10.23
N LEU A 165 -4.55 9.62 -8.96
CA LEU A 165 -4.29 10.91 -8.36
C LEU A 165 -3.06 10.80 -7.47
N ARG A 166 -2.15 11.77 -7.56
CA ARG A 166 -1.02 11.82 -6.66
C ARG A 166 -1.38 12.62 -5.41
N PHE A 167 -1.16 12.01 -4.26
CA PHE A 167 -1.25 12.67 -2.96
C PHE A 167 0.15 12.85 -2.40
N ARG A 168 0.38 13.97 -1.73
CA ARG A 168 1.70 14.35 -1.24
C ARG A 168 1.60 14.98 0.14
N LYS A 169 2.63 14.74 0.95
CA LYS A 169 2.76 15.29 2.30
C LYS A 169 4.22 15.73 2.52
N ARG A 170 4.38 16.79 3.30
CA ARG A 170 5.69 17.24 3.80
C ARG A 170 5.77 17.15 5.30
#